data_280c1374164b76121c0f36847f27b093
#
_entry.id   280c1374164b76121c0f36847f27b093
#
_cell.length_a   1.000
_cell.length_b   1.000
_cell.length_c   1.000
_cell.angle_alpha   90.00
_cell.angle_beta   90.00
_cell.angle_gamma   90.00
#
_symmetry.space_group_name_H-M   'P 1'
#
loop_
_entity.id
_entity.type
_entity.pdbx_description
1 polymer ?
#
loop_
_entity_poly.entity_id
_entity_poly.type
_entity_poly.pdbx_seq_one_letter_code
_entity_poly.pdbx_strand_id
1 'polypeptide(L)'
;MKYSVITINYNNKDGLKRTIKSVVGQNYIDFEYIIIDGGSTDGSVGVIKEYAEDITYWVSEPDKGIYNAMNKGTSHATGDYLIFMNSGDCFHSFDVLSSITDYQEDIICGKILRGNSAKPSGLHKDSITFIDLMRDALPHQAMFIKREIMNKYPYDEKYKVYADWKFCIESIIIGNCTFRNVNTIVADYDIGGISANSNGRLHQDKDAILKELFPPRIVTDYQCLAYIDDELIDQSRVLTQTVIARKLVKGFTNYILRFMKKK
;
A
#
# COMPACT_ATOMS: atom_id res chain seq x y z
N MET A 1 14.51 -12.14 12.78
CA MET A 1 13.32 -11.89 11.91
C MET A 1 13.77 -12.04 10.48
N LYS A 2 13.25 -13.01 9.76
CA LYS A 2 13.62 -13.22 8.34
C LYS A 2 12.66 -12.49 7.42
N TYR A 3 13.17 -11.77 6.42
CA TYR A 3 12.35 -11.09 5.41
C TYR A 3 12.36 -11.88 4.09
N SER A 4 11.22 -11.85 3.37
CA SER A 4 11.15 -12.18 1.96
C SER A 4 10.92 -10.89 1.18
N VAL A 5 11.95 -10.43 0.48
CA VAL A 5 11.84 -9.29 -0.44
C VAL A 5 11.41 -9.85 -1.79
N ILE A 6 10.28 -9.36 -2.31
CA ILE A 6 9.69 -9.85 -3.56
C ILE A 6 9.68 -8.72 -4.59
N THR A 7 10.35 -8.92 -5.70
CA THR A 7 10.30 -8.03 -6.87
C THR A 7 9.49 -8.68 -7.97
N ILE A 8 8.51 -7.94 -8.49
CA ILE A 8 7.86 -8.31 -9.74
C ILE A 8 8.32 -7.41 -10.87
N ASN A 9 8.49 -7.95 -12.06
CA ASN A 9 8.98 -7.24 -13.23
C ASN A 9 8.21 -7.61 -14.49
N TYR A 10 7.98 -6.62 -15.34
CA TYR A 10 7.54 -6.85 -16.72
C TYR A 10 8.03 -5.72 -17.62
N ASN A 11 9.00 -6.04 -18.52
CA ASN A 11 9.57 -5.12 -19.50
C ASN A 11 10.05 -3.78 -18.87
N ASN A 12 10.77 -3.86 -17.75
CA ASN A 12 11.36 -2.70 -17.07
C ASN A 12 12.82 -2.99 -16.64
N LYS A 13 13.66 -3.28 -17.63
CA LYS A 13 15.06 -3.67 -17.42
C LYS A 13 15.85 -2.71 -16.52
N ASP A 14 15.78 -1.41 -16.80
CA ASP A 14 16.55 -0.42 -16.06
C ASP A 14 16.00 -0.19 -14.65
N GLY A 15 14.67 -0.21 -14.50
CA GLY A 15 14.01 -0.19 -13.20
C GLY A 15 14.39 -1.41 -12.37
N LEU A 16 14.32 -2.60 -12.96
CA LEU A 16 14.69 -3.85 -12.31
C LEU A 16 16.14 -3.80 -11.79
N LYS A 17 17.07 -3.31 -12.60
CA LYS A 17 18.49 -3.20 -12.21
C LYS A 17 18.68 -2.27 -11.01
N ARG A 18 17.94 -1.16 -10.93
CA ARG A 18 17.97 -0.25 -9.77
C ARG A 18 17.41 -0.93 -8.52
N THR A 19 16.27 -1.60 -8.67
CA THR A 19 15.62 -2.32 -7.56
C THR A 19 16.54 -3.41 -7.01
N ILE A 20 17.09 -4.29 -7.85
CA ILE A 20 18.00 -5.35 -7.42
C ILE A 20 19.17 -4.76 -6.61
N LYS A 21 19.82 -3.71 -7.11
CA LYS A 21 20.92 -3.07 -6.40
C LYS A 21 20.53 -2.54 -5.02
N SER A 22 19.33 -2.00 -4.87
CA SER A 22 18.85 -1.49 -3.59
C SER A 22 18.53 -2.61 -2.60
N VAL A 23 18.11 -3.78 -3.09
CA VAL A 23 17.83 -4.96 -2.28
C VAL A 23 19.12 -5.66 -1.84
N VAL A 24 19.99 -5.99 -2.77
CA VAL A 24 21.26 -6.68 -2.44
C VAL A 24 22.21 -5.79 -1.64
N GLY A 25 22.03 -4.47 -1.71
CA GLY A 25 22.79 -3.49 -0.94
C GLY A 25 22.35 -3.32 0.51
N GLN A 26 21.31 -4.02 0.97
CA GLN A 26 20.85 -3.93 2.37
C GLN A 26 21.91 -4.48 3.33
N ASN A 27 22.13 -3.80 4.46
CA ASN A 27 23.09 -4.22 5.47
C ASN A 27 22.56 -5.33 6.41
N TYR A 28 21.31 -5.74 6.24
CA TYR A 28 20.67 -6.83 6.97
C TYR A 28 20.83 -8.14 6.20
N ILE A 29 21.27 -9.20 6.84
CA ILE A 29 21.67 -10.45 6.17
C ILE A 29 20.60 -11.55 6.21
N ASP A 30 19.61 -11.45 7.13
CA ASP A 30 18.59 -12.48 7.30
C ASP A 30 17.36 -12.19 6.40
N PHE A 31 17.59 -12.19 5.10
CA PHE A 31 16.51 -12.08 4.12
C PHE A 31 16.74 -13.02 2.93
N GLU A 32 15.68 -13.34 2.24
CA GLU A 32 15.69 -13.99 0.94
C GLU A 32 15.15 -13.01 -0.12
N TYR A 33 15.70 -13.13 -1.33
CA TYR A 33 15.30 -12.31 -2.45
C TYR A 33 14.62 -13.14 -3.54
N ILE A 34 13.40 -12.78 -3.91
CA ILE A 34 12.55 -13.48 -4.87
C ILE A 34 12.22 -12.54 -6.02
N ILE A 35 12.43 -12.99 -7.27
CA ILE A 35 12.06 -12.21 -8.46
C ILE A 35 11.08 -13.00 -9.33
N ILE A 36 9.94 -12.40 -9.63
CA ILE A 36 8.95 -12.93 -10.56
C ILE A 36 8.92 -12.00 -11.78
N ASP A 37 9.39 -12.50 -12.89
CA ASP A 37 9.37 -11.79 -14.17
C ASP A 37 8.24 -12.32 -15.06
N GLY A 38 7.41 -11.43 -15.58
CA GLY A 38 6.22 -11.73 -16.35
C GLY A 38 6.47 -12.17 -17.82
N GLY A 39 7.67 -12.71 -18.10
CA GLY A 39 8.07 -13.09 -19.46
C GLY A 39 8.57 -11.90 -20.27
N SER A 40 9.42 -11.07 -19.67
CA SER A 40 9.99 -9.88 -20.30
C SER A 40 10.86 -10.20 -21.53
N THR A 41 10.82 -9.29 -22.51
CA THR A 41 11.58 -9.39 -23.78
C THR A 41 12.60 -8.27 -23.97
N ASP A 42 12.71 -7.33 -23.02
CA ASP A 42 13.54 -6.13 -23.06
C ASP A 42 15.00 -6.34 -22.59
N GLY A 43 15.34 -7.58 -22.22
CA GLY A 43 16.64 -7.92 -21.63
C GLY A 43 16.65 -7.98 -20.10
N SER A 44 15.50 -7.86 -19.44
CA SER A 44 15.35 -8.00 -17.98
C SER A 44 15.91 -9.33 -17.46
N VAL A 45 15.67 -10.44 -18.18
CA VAL A 45 16.20 -11.78 -17.80
C VAL A 45 17.73 -11.78 -17.78
N GLY A 46 18.37 -11.02 -18.66
CA GLY A 46 19.84 -10.84 -18.64
C GLY A 46 20.30 -10.18 -17.35
N VAL A 47 19.58 -9.15 -16.89
CA VAL A 47 19.87 -8.48 -15.60
C VAL A 47 19.70 -9.43 -14.43
N ILE A 48 18.60 -10.23 -14.40
CA ILE A 48 18.39 -11.21 -13.33
C ILE A 48 19.57 -12.18 -13.25
N LYS A 49 20.04 -12.67 -14.40
CA LYS A 49 21.20 -13.59 -14.47
C LYS A 49 22.51 -12.95 -13.99
N GLU A 50 22.71 -11.62 -14.17
CA GLU A 50 23.87 -10.91 -13.65
C GLU A 50 23.98 -10.97 -12.10
N TYR A 51 22.81 -11.09 -11.41
CA TYR A 51 22.71 -11.10 -9.95
C TYR A 51 22.20 -12.44 -9.40
N ALA A 52 22.31 -13.53 -10.17
CA ALA A 52 21.71 -14.83 -9.80
C ALA A 52 22.23 -15.39 -8.48
N GLU A 53 23.49 -15.08 -8.09
CA GLU A 53 24.09 -15.52 -6.83
C GLU A 53 23.48 -14.81 -5.60
N ASP A 54 22.91 -13.62 -5.79
CA ASP A 54 22.29 -12.81 -4.74
C ASP A 54 20.77 -13.08 -4.63
N ILE A 55 20.18 -13.81 -5.59
CA ILE A 55 18.75 -14.06 -5.71
C ILE A 55 18.45 -15.49 -5.26
N THR A 56 17.61 -15.61 -4.22
CA THR A 56 17.23 -16.92 -3.67
C THR A 56 16.37 -17.74 -4.63
N TYR A 57 15.45 -17.08 -5.32
CA TYR A 57 14.56 -17.69 -6.32
C TYR A 57 14.18 -16.69 -7.39
N TRP A 58 14.15 -17.13 -8.64
CA TRP A 58 13.57 -16.34 -9.72
C TRP A 58 12.95 -17.22 -10.80
N VAL A 59 11.94 -16.68 -11.47
CA VAL A 59 11.30 -17.29 -12.65
C VAL A 59 10.94 -16.19 -13.65
N SER A 60 11.02 -16.51 -14.94
CA SER A 60 10.54 -15.67 -16.03
C SER A 60 9.56 -16.46 -16.85
N GLU A 61 8.28 -16.12 -16.73
CA GLU A 61 7.16 -16.74 -17.42
C GLU A 61 5.98 -15.80 -17.51
N PRO A 62 5.10 -15.92 -18.51
CA PRO A 62 3.90 -15.10 -18.58
C PRO A 62 3.05 -15.15 -17.31
N ASP A 63 2.57 -13.99 -16.88
CA ASP A 63 1.64 -13.85 -15.77
C ASP A 63 0.28 -13.29 -16.23
N LYS A 64 -0.68 -13.24 -15.29
CA LYS A 64 -2.02 -12.68 -15.52
C LYS A 64 -2.16 -11.24 -15.02
N GLY A 65 -1.05 -10.59 -14.70
CA GLY A 65 -0.94 -9.23 -14.19
C GLY A 65 -0.25 -9.15 -12.84
N ILE A 66 -0.07 -7.91 -12.35
CA ILE A 66 0.75 -7.55 -11.21
C ILE A 66 0.45 -8.38 -9.95
N TYR A 67 -0.82 -8.54 -9.58
CA TYR A 67 -1.20 -9.28 -8.38
C TYR A 67 -1.05 -10.78 -8.52
N ASN A 68 -1.15 -11.32 -9.74
CA ASN A 68 -0.80 -12.72 -10.00
C ASN A 68 0.71 -12.96 -9.79
N ALA A 69 1.56 -12.06 -10.28
CA ALA A 69 3.00 -12.12 -10.03
C ALA A 69 3.34 -11.98 -8.54
N MET A 70 2.68 -11.05 -7.81
CA MET A 70 2.85 -10.89 -6.37
C MET A 70 2.45 -12.16 -5.60
N ASN A 71 1.31 -12.77 -5.92
CA ASN A 71 0.85 -14.02 -5.30
C ASN A 71 1.80 -15.18 -5.62
N LYS A 72 2.34 -15.28 -6.84
CA LYS A 72 3.39 -16.25 -7.17
C LYS A 72 4.62 -16.05 -6.28
N GLY A 73 5.10 -14.79 -6.15
CA GLY A 73 6.23 -14.49 -5.25
C GLY A 73 5.96 -14.89 -3.81
N THR A 74 4.76 -14.60 -3.29
CA THR A 74 4.32 -15.00 -1.95
C THR A 74 4.40 -16.52 -1.76
N SER A 75 4.01 -17.32 -2.75
CA SER A 75 4.03 -18.79 -2.64
C SER A 75 5.42 -19.38 -2.50
N HIS A 76 6.46 -18.66 -2.89
CA HIS A 76 7.86 -19.05 -2.73
C HIS A 76 8.53 -18.47 -1.48
N ALA A 77 7.85 -17.55 -0.78
CA ALA A 77 8.38 -16.88 0.39
C ALA A 77 8.41 -17.78 1.62
N THR A 78 9.54 -17.76 2.35
CA THR A 78 9.75 -18.52 3.59
C THR A 78 10.02 -17.63 4.80
N GLY A 79 10.25 -16.34 4.60
CA GLY A 79 10.50 -15.36 5.66
C GLY A 79 9.29 -15.15 6.57
N ASP A 80 9.54 -14.54 7.72
CA ASP A 80 8.49 -14.19 8.69
C ASP A 80 7.60 -13.05 8.14
N TYR A 81 8.25 -12.10 7.47
CA TYR A 81 7.60 -10.94 6.83
C TYR A 81 7.94 -10.87 5.34
N LEU A 82 6.96 -10.44 4.56
CA LEU A 82 7.10 -10.14 3.15
C LEU A 82 7.09 -8.63 2.93
N ILE A 83 7.88 -8.17 1.94
CA ILE A 83 7.78 -6.82 1.39
C ILE A 83 7.86 -6.88 -0.14
N PHE A 84 6.99 -6.13 -0.81
CA PHE A 84 6.98 -6.04 -2.26
C PHE A 84 7.73 -4.79 -2.71
N MET A 85 8.87 -4.98 -3.34
CA MET A 85 9.69 -3.94 -3.95
C MET A 85 9.65 -4.13 -5.48
N ASN A 86 8.64 -3.58 -6.14
CA ASN A 86 8.44 -3.78 -7.57
C ASN A 86 9.54 -3.14 -8.42
N SER A 87 9.74 -3.64 -9.64
CA SER A 87 10.78 -3.10 -10.52
C SER A 87 10.55 -1.62 -10.81
N GLY A 88 11.55 -0.80 -10.49
CA GLY A 88 11.52 0.66 -10.50
C GLY A 88 11.57 1.26 -9.10
N ASP A 89 10.86 0.67 -8.14
CA ASP A 89 10.92 1.07 -6.73
C ASP A 89 12.25 0.61 -6.10
N CYS A 90 12.76 1.36 -5.13
CA CYS A 90 14.02 1.05 -4.46
C CYS A 90 13.89 1.24 -2.95
N PHE A 91 14.59 0.46 -2.15
CA PHE A 91 14.78 0.82 -0.75
C PHE A 91 15.45 2.19 -0.66
N HIS A 92 14.94 3.03 0.23
CA HIS A 92 15.42 4.41 0.40
C HIS A 92 16.84 4.48 0.92
N SER A 93 17.23 3.53 1.78
CA SER A 93 18.59 3.44 2.32
C SER A 93 18.99 1.97 2.51
N PHE A 94 20.26 1.73 2.79
CA PHE A 94 20.81 0.37 2.98
C PHE A 94 20.50 -0.23 4.37
N ASP A 95 19.89 0.51 5.27
CA ASP A 95 19.54 0.09 6.63
C ASP A 95 18.02 -0.08 6.87
N VAL A 96 17.20 -0.02 5.81
CA VAL A 96 15.74 -0.15 5.94
C VAL A 96 15.35 -1.45 6.62
N LEU A 97 15.85 -2.60 6.17
CA LEU A 97 15.48 -3.89 6.74
C LEU A 97 15.89 -4.00 8.21
N SER A 98 17.06 -3.49 8.59
CA SER A 98 17.53 -3.52 9.99
C SER A 98 16.71 -2.58 10.89
N SER A 99 16.14 -1.50 10.36
CA SER A 99 15.37 -0.53 11.14
C SER A 99 13.97 -1.01 11.55
N ILE A 100 13.50 -2.13 10.99
CA ILE A 100 12.14 -2.67 11.22
C ILE A 100 12.14 -3.89 12.18
N THR A 101 13.28 -4.38 12.60
CA THR A 101 13.42 -5.64 13.36
C THR A 101 12.74 -5.67 14.71
N ASP A 102 12.49 -4.52 15.32
CA ASP A 102 11.95 -4.41 16.69
C ASP A 102 10.41 -4.49 16.75
N TYR A 103 9.75 -4.49 15.58
CA TYR A 103 8.30 -4.52 15.48
C TYR A 103 7.77 -5.95 15.32
N GLN A 104 6.58 -6.23 15.90
CA GLN A 104 5.98 -7.56 15.90
C GLN A 104 4.52 -7.58 15.41
N GLU A 105 3.99 -6.43 15.00
CA GLU A 105 2.63 -6.31 14.49
C GLU A 105 2.46 -7.09 13.17
N ASP A 106 1.24 -7.49 12.86
CA ASP A 106 0.94 -8.29 11.66
C ASP A 106 1.25 -7.56 10.37
N ILE A 107 1.06 -6.23 10.37
CA ILE A 107 1.39 -5.34 9.26
C ILE A 107 2.11 -4.10 9.82
N ILE A 108 3.31 -3.86 9.33
CA ILE A 108 4.12 -2.68 9.66
C ILE A 108 4.20 -1.84 8.38
N CYS A 109 3.84 -0.56 8.46
CA CYS A 109 3.85 0.33 7.30
C CYS A 109 4.71 1.56 7.56
N GLY A 110 5.67 1.80 6.68
CA GLY A 110 6.48 3.01 6.70
C GLY A 110 6.01 4.04 5.67
N LYS A 111 6.90 4.96 5.35
CA LYS A 111 6.68 6.05 4.39
C LYS A 111 7.40 5.78 3.08
N ILE A 112 6.96 6.48 2.03
CA ILE A 112 7.64 6.47 0.72
C ILE A 112 7.99 7.90 0.30
N LEU A 113 9.04 8.04 -0.52
CA LEU A 113 9.29 9.23 -1.32
C LEU A 113 8.77 9.00 -2.74
N ARG A 114 8.02 9.96 -3.29
CA ARG A 114 7.45 9.86 -4.64
C ARG A 114 8.27 10.70 -5.62
N GLY A 115 8.99 10.07 -6.53
CA GLY A 115 9.81 10.76 -7.52
C GLY A 115 10.79 11.72 -6.86
N ASN A 116 10.79 12.98 -7.31
CA ASN A 116 11.67 14.03 -6.77
C ASN A 116 11.06 14.79 -5.56
N SER A 117 10.05 14.24 -4.90
CA SER A 117 9.44 14.89 -3.73
C SER A 117 10.41 14.87 -2.55
N ALA A 118 10.61 16.04 -1.93
CA ALA A 118 11.36 16.13 -0.67
C ALA A 118 10.52 15.78 0.56
N LYS A 119 9.19 15.56 0.38
CA LYS A 119 8.28 15.25 1.48
C LYS A 119 7.85 13.78 1.41
N PRO A 120 8.11 12.99 2.47
CA PRO A 120 7.60 11.63 2.54
C PRO A 120 6.07 11.61 2.54
N SER A 121 5.49 10.64 1.85
CA SER A 121 4.06 10.34 1.89
C SER A 121 3.82 9.03 2.65
N GLY A 122 2.71 8.94 3.35
CA GLY A 122 2.29 7.82 4.18
C GLY A 122 1.42 8.29 5.32
N LEU A 123 0.90 7.36 6.11
CA LEU A 123 0.12 7.67 7.30
C LEU A 123 0.96 8.43 8.33
N HIS A 124 0.29 9.33 9.05
CA HIS A 124 0.88 10.10 10.15
C HIS A 124 0.32 9.67 11.53
N LYS A 125 -0.50 8.61 11.56
CA LYS A 125 -1.18 8.09 12.77
C LYS A 125 -0.61 6.73 13.13
N ASP A 126 -0.55 6.42 14.42
CA ASP A 126 -0.08 5.11 14.92
C ASP A 126 -1.11 4.00 14.69
N SER A 127 -2.37 4.35 14.51
CA SER A 127 -3.48 3.44 14.21
C SER A 127 -4.17 3.83 12.91
N ILE A 128 -4.74 2.84 12.24
CA ILE A 128 -5.48 3.03 11.00
C ILE A 128 -6.95 2.66 11.20
N THR A 129 -7.84 3.43 10.61
CA THR A 129 -9.27 3.20 10.60
C THR A 129 -9.79 2.99 9.19
N PHE A 130 -11.03 2.51 9.05
CA PHE A 130 -11.65 2.34 7.74
C PHE A 130 -11.76 3.67 6.98
N ILE A 131 -12.00 4.78 7.69
CA ILE A 131 -12.08 6.11 7.05
C ILE A 131 -10.73 6.55 6.46
N ASP A 132 -9.62 6.18 7.09
CA ASP A 132 -8.28 6.47 6.57
C ASP A 132 -8.07 5.72 5.25
N LEU A 133 -8.44 4.43 5.18
CA LEU A 133 -8.37 3.64 3.94
C LEU A 133 -9.33 4.12 2.86
N MET A 134 -10.49 4.67 3.23
CA MET A 134 -11.40 5.29 2.25
C MET A 134 -10.81 6.53 1.59
N ARG A 135 -9.99 7.29 2.34
CA ARG A 135 -9.33 8.52 1.86
C ARG A 135 -8.12 8.23 1.00
N ASP A 136 -7.27 7.31 1.43
CA ASP A 136 -6.04 6.97 0.71
C ASP A 136 -5.67 5.49 0.87
N ALA A 137 -4.89 4.97 -0.08
CA ALA A 137 -4.34 3.62 -0.01
C ALA A 137 -2.99 3.64 0.70
N LEU A 138 -2.70 2.59 1.48
CA LEU A 138 -1.37 2.39 2.04
C LEU A 138 -0.37 2.08 0.92
N PRO A 139 0.86 2.61 1.00
CA PRO A 139 1.89 2.30 0.02
C PRO A 139 2.40 0.87 0.22
N HIS A 140 2.01 -0.05 -0.67
CA HIS A 140 2.44 -1.46 -0.57
C HIS A 140 3.96 -1.63 -0.58
N GLN A 141 4.71 -0.72 -1.21
CA GLN A 141 6.17 -0.71 -1.22
C GLN A 141 6.80 -0.43 0.15
N ALA A 142 6.00 0.05 1.11
CA ALA A 142 6.45 0.32 2.47
C ALA A 142 5.77 -0.56 3.51
N MET A 143 5.07 -1.62 3.09
CA MET A 143 4.40 -2.56 3.99
C MET A 143 5.23 -3.83 4.18
N PHE A 144 5.56 -4.11 5.44
CA PHE A 144 6.06 -5.41 5.88
C PHE A 144 4.87 -6.19 6.42
N ILE A 145 4.55 -7.31 5.78
CA ILE A 145 3.34 -8.08 6.04
C ILE A 145 3.77 -9.46 6.53
N LYS A 146 3.28 -9.90 7.70
CA LYS A 146 3.53 -11.28 8.13
C LYS A 146 3.09 -12.26 7.05
N ARG A 147 3.92 -13.27 6.76
CA ARG A 147 3.64 -14.28 5.75
C ARG A 147 2.30 -14.99 5.96
N GLU A 148 1.96 -15.30 7.21
CA GLU A 148 0.67 -15.93 7.54
C GLU A 148 -0.53 -15.04 7.18
N ILE A 149 -0.42 -13.71 7.31
CA ILE A 149 -1.48 -12.76 6.94
C ILE A 149 -1.62 -12.70 5.42
N MET A 150 -0.49 -12.63 4.69
CA MET A 150 -0.53 -12.64 3.22
C MET A 150 -1.08 -13.95 2.66
N ASN A 151 -0.79 -15.07 3.30
CA ASN A 151 -1.35 -16.38 2.94
C ASN A 151 -2.85 -16.49 3.24
N LYS A 152 -3.32 -15.84 4.31
CA LYS A 152 -4.74 -15.82 4.69
C LYS A 152 -5.58 -14.90 3.79
N TYR A 153 -5.00 -13.79 3.36
CA TYR A 153 -5.62 -12.76 2.54
C TYR A 153 -4.79 -12.50 1.27
N PRO A 154 -4.72 -13.45 0.31
CA PRO A 154 -3.95 -13.22 -0.93
C PRO A 154 -4.58 -12.07 -1.74
N TYR A 155 -3.79 -11.43 -2.57
CA TYR A 155 -4.31 -10.42 -3.49
C TYR A 155 -5.35 -11.01 -4.43
N ASP A 156 -6.50 -10.34 -4.56
CA ASP A 156 -7.59 -10.75 -5.45
C ASP A 156 -7.27 -10.36 -6.91
N GLU A 157 -6.85 -11.34 -7.70
CA GLU A 157 -6.36 -11.16 -9.07
C GLU A 157 -7.43 -10.66 -10.07
N LYS A 158 -8.71 -10.66 -9.67
CA LYS A 158 -9.78 -10.11 -10.51
C LYS A 158 -9.68 -8.59 -10.63
N TYR A 159 -9.13 -7.91 -9.61
CA TYR A 159 -8.88 -6.47 -9.63
C TYR A 159 -7.52 -6.17 -10.26
N LYS A 160 -7.50 -5.26 -11.22
CA LYS A 160 -6.24 -4.87 -11.90
C LYS A 160 -5.50 -3.75 -11.16
N VAL A 161 -6.23 -3.00 -10.37
CA VAL A 161 -5.75 -1.96 -9.48
C VAL A 161 -6.46 -2.18 -8.14
N TYR A 162 -5.89 -1.72 -7.03
CA TYR A 162 -6.51 -1.78 -5.70
C TYR A 162 -6.74 -3.16 -5.05
N ALA A 163 -6.17 -4.28 -5.55
CA ALA A 163 -6.20 -5.52 -4.77
C ALA A 163 -5.37 -5.41 -3.47
N ASP A 164 -4.32 -4.58 -3.46
CA ASP A 164 -3.56 -4.21 -2.25
C ASP A 164 -4.40 -3.38 -1.27
N TRP A 165 -5.24 -2.48 -1.75
CA TRP A 165 -6.19 -1.74 -0.93
C TRP A 165 -7.30 -2.66 -0.38
N LYS A 166 -7.81 -3.60 -1.20
CA LYS A 166 -8.75 -4.63 -0.74
C LYS A 166 -8.13 -5.47 0.37
N PHE A 167 -6.90 -5.93 0.18
CA PHE A 167 -6.14 -6.65 1.20
C PHE A 167 -6.08 -5.89 2.53
N CYS A 168 -5.80 -4.58 2.51
CA CYS A 168 -5.78 -3.76 3.72
C CYS A 168 -7.14 -3.73 4.43
N ILE A 169 -8.24 -3.64 3.68
CA ILE A 169 -9.59 -3.68 4.26
C ILE A 169 -9.88 -5.06 4.87
N GLU A 170 -9.63 -6.14 4.12
CA GLU A 170 -9.90 -7.50 4.57
C GLU A 170 -9.06 -7.89 5.78
N SER A 171 -7.76 -7.56 5.77
CA SER A 171 -6.85 -7.94 6.85
C SER A 171 -6.99 -7.04 8.08
N ILE A 172 -6.92 -5.71 7.90
CA ILE A 172 -6.86 -4.77 9.03
C ILE A 172 -8.26 -4.48 9.58
N ILE A 173 -9.23 -4.15 8.71
CA ILE A 173 -10.54 -3.67 9.17
C ILE A 173 -11.46 -4.84 9.51
N ILE A 174 -11.57 -5.84 8.63
CA ILE A 174 -12.46 -6.98 8.84
C ILE A 174 -11.77 -8.04 9.70
N GLY A 175 -10.52 -8.37 9.39
CA GLY A 175 -9.73 -9.38 10.06
C GLY A 175 -9.11 -8.93 11.39
N ASN A 176 -9.17 -7.63 11.70
CA ASN A 176 -8.61 -7.01 12.91
C ASN A 176 -7.13 -7.35 13.16
N CYS A 177 -6.35 -7.46 12.07
CA CYS A 177 -4.90 -7.64 12.16
C CYS A 177 -4.24 -6.45 12.86
N THR A 178 -3.22 -6.70 13.65
CA THR A 178 -2.45 -5.64 14.31
C THR A 178 -1.67 -4.84 13.28
N PHE A 179 -1.69 -3.52 13.44
CA PHE A 179 -1.06 -2.58 12.50
C PHE A 179 -0.15 -1.60 13.25
N ARG A 180 1.01 -1.34 12.69
CA ARG A 180 1.95 -0.33 13.16
C ARG A 180 2.37 0.60 12.04
N ASN A 181 2.19 1.89 12.24
CA ASN A 181 2.81 2.89 11.38
C ASN A 181 4.18 3.30 11.97
N VAL A 182 5.21 3.31 11.14
CA VAL A 182 6.57 3.68 11.54
C VAL A 182 7.03 4.92 10.77
N ASN A 183 7.88 5.71 11.41
CA ASN A 183 8.38 6.96 10.81
C ASN A 183 9.58 6.73 9.85
N THR A 184 9.85 5.48 9.49
CA THR A 184 10.92 5.12 8.56
C THR A 184 10.49 5.38 7.12
N ILE A 185 11.33 6.04 6.32
CA ILE A 185 11.16 6.08 4.86
C ILE A 185 11.70 4.76 4.32
N VAL A 186 10.80 3.93 3.80
CA VAL A 186 11.13 2.57 3.36
C VAL A 186 11.53 2.56 1.90
N ALA A 187 10.79 3.27 1.04
CA ALA A 187 11.02 3.16 -0.39
C ALA A 187 10.99 4.50 -1.12
N ASP A 188 11.81 4.58 -2.16
CA ASP A 188 11.71 5.56 -3.23
C ASP A 188 10.80 4.98 -4.32
N TYR A 189 9.62 5.59 -4.49
CA TYR A 189 8.58 5.13 -5.41
C TYR A 189 8.78 5.68 -6.81
N ASP A 190 8.82 4.78 -7.81
CA ASP A 190 8.89 5.16 -9.22
C ASP A 190 7.50 5.56 -9.74
N ILE A 191 7.36 6.84 -10.13
CA ILE A 191 6.10 7.41 -10.66
C ILE A 191 5.76 6.93 -12.09
N GLY A 192 6.63 6.18 -12.75
CA GLY A 192 6.40 5.61 -14.10
C GLY A 192 5.57 4.32 -14.13
N GLY A 193 5.15 3.81 -12.97
CA GLY A 193 4.43 2.53 -12.84
C GLY A 193 3.00 2.52 -13.39
N ILE A 194 2.39 1.32 -13.42
CA ILE A 194 1.05 1.06 -13.97
C ILE A 194 -0.03 1.89 -13.23
N SER A 195 0.13 2.09 -11.92
CA SER A 195 -0.83 2.84 -11.10
C SER A 195 -0.94 4.32 -11.50
N ALA A 196 0.14 4.91 -12.02
CA ALA A 196 0.15 6.31 -12.47
C ALA A 196 -0.61 6.53 -13.78
N ASN A 197 -0.79 5.47 -14.61
CA ASN A 197 -1.35 5.54 -15.95
C ASN A 197 -2.78 4.99 -16.07
N SER A 198 -3.45 4.64 -14.97
CA SER A 198 -4.73 3.91 -14.95
C SER A 198 -5.97 4.81 -14.97
N ASN A 199 -5.94 5.92 -15.74
CA ASN A 199 -7.05 6.87 -15.89
C ASN A 199 -8.42 6.19 -16.10
N GLY A 200 -9.37 6.43 -15.19
CA GLY A 200 -10.78 6.04 -15.27
C GLY A 200 -11.15 4.66 -14.69
N ARG A 201 -10.23 3.69 -14.59
CA ARG A 201 -10.49 2.38 -13.96
C ARG A 201 -10.44 2.42 -12.42
N LEU A 202 -9.73 3.39 -11.89
CA LEU A 202 -9.47 3.55 -10.45
C LEU A 202 -10.76 3.59 -9.60
N HIS A 203 -11.78 4.32 -10.05
CA HIS A 203 -13.04 4.43 -9.30
C HIS A 203 -13.90 3.18 -9.39
N GLN A 204 -13.86 2.47 -10.53
CA GLN A 204 -14.68 1.27 -10.75
C GLN A 204 -14.27 0.11 -9.85
N ASP A 205 -12.97 -0.13 -9.68
CA ASP A 205 -12.46 -1.19 -8.82
C ASP A 205 -12.77 -0.91 -7.34
N LYS A 206 -12.55 0.33 -6.86
CA LYS A 206 -12.92 0.70 -5.48
C LYS A 206 -14.39 0.48 -5.17
N ASP A 207 -15.29 0.94 -6.03
CA ASP A 207 -16.72 0.77 -5.85
C ASP A 207 -17.14 -0.71 -5.87
N ALA A 208 -16.52 -1.52 -6.75
CA ALA A 208 -16.78 -2.95 -6.81
C ALA A 208 -16.33 -3.67 -5.53
N ILE A 209 -15.14 -3.34 -5.03
CA ILE A 209 -14.59 -3.88 -3.78
C ILE A 209 -15.50 -3.52 -2.60
N LEU A 210 -15.91 -2.26 -2.47
CA LEU A 210 -16.77 -1.84 -1.37
C LEU A 210 -18.13 -2.54 -1.39
N LYS A 211 -18.74 -2.71 -2.58
CA LYS A 211 -20.01 -3.44 -2.73
C LYS A 211 -19.89 -4.93 -2.41
N GLU A 212 -18.72 -5.51 -2.63
CA GLU A 212 -18.44 -6.91 -2.28
C GLU A 212 -18.28 -7.08 -0.77
N LEU A 213 -17.53 -6.19 -0.13
CA LEU A 213 -17.15 -6.36 1.27
C LEU A 213 -18.17 -5.84 2.27
N PHE A 214 -19.00 -4.86 1.89
CA PHE A 214 -19.87 -4.17 2.84
C PHE A 214 -21.31 -3.99 2.33
N PRO A 215 -22.30 -4.03 3.26
CA PRO A 215 -23.66 -3.61 2.94
C PRO A 215 -23.70 -2.15 2.44
N PRO A 216 -24.59 -1.83 1.46
CA PRO A 216 -24.67 -0.49 0.86
C PRO A 216 -24.82 0.67 1.86
N ARG A 217 -25.52 0.43 2.98
CA ARG A 217 -25.72 1.46 4.02
C ARG A 217 -24.42 1.88 4.69
N ILE A 218 -23.53 0.92 4.98
CA ILE A 218 -22.20 1.20 5.54
C ILE A 218 -21.36 1.98 4.53
N VAL A 219 -21.38 1.57 3.26
CA VAL A 219 -20.64 2.27 2.19
C VAL A 219 -21.09 3.72 2.08
N THR A 220 -22.40 3.97 2.10
CA THR A 220 -22.96 5.34 2.01
C THR A 220 -22.49 6.22 3.16
N ASP A 221 -22.53 5.72 4.40
CA ASP A 221 -22.09 6.49 5.57
C ASP A 221 -20.61 6.87 5.49
N TYR A 222 -19.74 5.91 5.15
CA TYR A 222 -18.30 6.15 5.05
C TYR A 222 -17.92 7.00 3.84
N GLN A 223 -18.60 6.87 2.71
CA GLN A 223 -18.38 7.77 1.55
C GLN A 223 -18.68 9.22 1.91
N CYS A 224 -19.72 9.49 2.67
CA CYS A 224 -20.00 10.84 3.16
C CYS A 224 -18.91 11.36 4.10
N LEU A 225 -18.41 10.50 5.01
CA LEU A 225 -17.42 10.88 6.02
C LEU A 225 -16.01 11.06 5.43
N ALA A 226 -15.66 10.32 4.39
CA ALA A 226 -14.31 10.37 3.79
C ALA A 226 -13.90 11.75 3.25
N TYR A 227 -14.87 12.59 2.92
CA TYR A 227 -14.64 13.98 2.45
C TYR A 227 -14.53 15.00 3.58
N ILE A 228 -14.75 14.59 4.84
CA ILE A 228 -14.69 15.50 5.98
C ILE A 228 -13.29 15.38 6.59
N ASP A 229 -12.63 16.52 6.78
CA ASP A 229 -11.36 16.61 7.48
C ASP A 229 -11.47 16.13 8.93
N ASP A 230 -10.45 15.45 9.46
CA ASP A 230 -10.43 14.94 10.84
C ASP A 230 -10.55 16.09 11.86
N GLU A 231 -9.86 17.19 11.60
CA GLU A 231 -9.94 18.37 12.45
C GLU A 231 -11.37 18.91 12.50
N LEU A 232 -12.06 18.96 11.36
CA LEU A 232 -13.46 19.38 11.28
C LEU A 232 -14.39 18.40 12.01
N ILE A 233 -14.12 17.09 11.94
CA ILE A 233 -14.88 16.09 12.70
C ILE A 233 -14.71 16.33 14.20
N ASP A 234 -13.48 16.51 14.66
CA ASP A 234 -13.20 16.72 16.10
C ASP A 234 -13.77 18.05 16.58
N GLN A 235 -13.59 19.11 15.82
CA GLN A 235 -14.22 20.42 16.12
C GLN A 235 -15.74 20.31 16.20
N SER A 236 -16.38 19.62 15.24
CA SER A 236 -17.83 19.44 15.23
C SER A 236 -18.30 18.60 16.44
N ARG A 237 -17.54 17.59 16.84
CA ARG A 237 -17.81 16.76 18.02
C ARG A 237 -17.79 17.62 19.28
N VAL A 238 -16.74 18.45 19.49
CA VAL A 238 -16.64 19.35 20.63
C VAL A 238 -17.75 20.40 20.62
N LEU A 239 -17.97 21.06 19.48
CA LEU A 239 -19.01 22.11 19.33
C LEU A 239 -20.44 21.57 19.52
N THR A 240 -20.67 20.29 19.29
CA THR A 240 -22.01 19.68 19.42
C THR A 240 -22.26 18.97 20.74
N GLN A 241 -21.36 19.06 21.73
CA GLN A 241 -21.55 18.46 23.06
C GLN A 241 -22.74 19.04 23.83
N THR A 242 -23.08 20.33 23.61
CA THR A 242 -24.23 20.95 24.25
C THR A 242 -25.36 21.23 23.27
N VAL A 243 -26.61 21.28 23.77
CA VAL A 243 -27.80 21.61 22.97
C VAL A 243 -27.69 23.01 22.35
N ILE A 244 -27.13 23.96 23.11
CA ILE A 244 -26.98 25.34 22.68
C ILE A 244 -25.96 25.43 21.52
N ALA A 245 -24.78 24.81 21.70
CA ALA A 245 -23.76 24.81 20.67
C ALA A 245 -24.26 24.13 19.38
N ARG A 246 -24.99 22.99 19.50
CA ARG A 246 -25.61 22.32 18.34
C ARG A 246 -26.57 23.25 17.57
N LYS A 247 -27.39 24.04 18.28
CA LYS A 247 -28.33 24.98 17.63
C LYS A 247 -27.58 26.11 16.91
N LEU A 248 -26.52 26.65 17.52
CA LEU A 248 -25.70 27.70 16.92
C LEU A 248 -24.97 27.20 15.67
N VAL A 249 -24.29 26.05 15.75
CA VAL A 249 -23.59 25.43 14.60
C VAL A 249 -24.58 25.18 13.47
N LYS A 250 -25.75 24.57 13.76
CA LYS A 250 -26.78 24.31 12.75
C LYS A 250 -27.33 25.59 12.13
N GLY A 251 -27.53 26.64 12.94
CA GLY A 251 -27.98 27.95 12.44
C GLY A 251 -26.96 28.59 11.50
N PHE A 252 -25.69 28.59 11.88
CA PHE A 252 -24.60 29.14 11.07
C PHE A 252 -24.38 28.36 9.77
N THR A 253 -24.37 27.03 9.83
CA THR A 253 -24.26 26.16 8.67
C THR A 253 -25.41 26.40 7.68
N ASN A 254 -26.63 26.48 8.17
CA ASN A 254 -27.80 26.77 7.32
C ASN A 254 -27.71 28.15 6.68
N TYR A 255 -27.17 29.15 7.38
CA TYR A 255 -26.92 30.48 6.83
C TYR A 255 -25.93 30.41 5.65
N ILE A 256 -24.76 29.76 5.83
CA ILE A 256 -23.77 29.60 4.76
C ILE A 256 -24.35 28.85 3.57
N LEU A 257 -25.05 27.72 3.78
CA LEU A 257 -25.65 26.92 2.72
C LEU A 257 -26.68 27.69 1.89
N ARG A 258 -27.39 28.65 2.50
CA ARG A 258 -28.29 29.55 1.74
C ARG A 258 -27.56 30.50 0.78
N PHE A 259 -26.35 30.94 1.15
CA PHE A 259 -25.51 31.74 0.25
C PHE A 259 -24.90 30.90 -0.88
N MET A 260 -24.47 29.69 -0.61
CA MET A 260 -23.87 28.80 -1.62
C MET A 260 -24.89 28.31 -2.65
N LYS A 261 -26.17 28.13 -2.28
CA LYS A 261 -27.25 27.74 -3.20
C LYS A 261 -27.77 28.89 -4.09
N LYS A 262 -27.34 30.12 -3.86
CA LYS A 262 -27.72 31.29 -4.67
C LYS A 262 -26.70 31.63 -5.77
N LYS A 263 -25.60 30.89 -5.87
CA LYS A 263 -24.65 30.88 -6.98
C LYS A 263 -24.87 29.67 -7.85
#